data_c61398ec05aa09e91a44cc6cb2c0534c
#
_entry.id   c61398ec05aa09e91a44cc6cb2c0534c
#
_cell.length_a   1.000
_cell.length_b   1.000
_cell.length_c   1.000
_cell.angle_alpha   90.00
_cell.angle_beta   90.00
_cell.angle_gamma   90.00
#
_symmetry.space_group_name_H-M   'P 1'
#
loop_
_entity.id
_entity.type
_entity.pdbx_description
1 polymer ?
#
loop_
_entity_poly.entity_id
_entity_poly.type
_entity_poly.pdbx_seq_one_letter_code
_entity_poly.pdbx_strand_id
1 'polypeptide(L)'
;IDIGGTSADISVIQDGELRIKSPRDTEVASLPVLVPMLDIDAIGAGGGSIAYVDEGGAFRVGPKSAGAVPGPACYGNGGEHPTVTDAQVVLGRLDQEQFLGGDIIIQPKLAEKAIKTHIADPLGMSVTEAALGILKIINNNMALAINSNSVAKGIDPRGFTLMGFGGAGPLHAVALAEMISAKNIVSPSQPGITAALGLLVSDLKYEYTRSVLIPLNQATDGDLAQINEIVEDLKSEANKQLDQDNVPKDNRQYEYIMECRYLGQGFELRAKMPSE
;
A
#
# COMPACT_ATOMS: atom_id res chain seq x y z
N ILE A 1 5.57 0.21 -3.76
CA ILE A 1 4.69 1.34 -3.45
C ILE A 1 3.75 1.61 -4.60
N ASP A 2 2.45 1.65 -4.32
CA ASP A 2 1.38 2.07 -5.24
C ASP A 2 1.01 3.52 -4.92
N ILE A 3 1.19 4.44 -5.85
CA ILE A 3 0.88 5.85 -5.63
C ILE A 3 -0.22 6.25 -6.60
N GLY A 4 -1.40 6.48 -6.05
CA GLY A 4 -2.56 6.96 -6.76
C GLY A 4 -2.75 8.47 -6.68
N GLY A 5 -3.98 8.92 -6.92
CA GLY A 5 -4.35 10.33 -6.76
C GLY A 5 -4.50 10.79 -5.31
N THR A 6 -4.85 9.89 -4.37
CA THR A 6 -5.21 10.27 -3.00
C THR A 6 -4.31 9.63 -1.95
N SER A 7 -3.89 8.38 -2.16
CA SER A 7 -3.12 7.60 -1.20
C SER A 7 -1.87 6.99 -1.84
N ALA A 8 -0.95 6.58 -1.01
CA ALA A 8 0.13 5.68 -1.34
C ALA A 8 0.03 4.45 -0.44
N ASP A 9 0.04 3.27 -1.06
CA ASP A 9 0.00 1.98 -0.40
C ASP A 9 1.38 1.34 -0.46
N ILE A 10 1.88 0.93 0.70
CA ILE A 10 3.25 0.47 0.89
C ILE A 10 3.24 -0.93 1.45
N SER A 11 3.95 -1.84 0.81
CA SER A 11 4.19 -3.19 1.31
C SER A 11 5.64 -3.61 1.08
N VAL A 12 6.11 -4.57 1.88
CA VAL A 12 7.43 -5.17 1.75
C VAL A 12 7.26 -6.66 1.44
N ILE A 13 7.87 -7.10 0.34
CA ILE A 13 7.93 -8.50 -0.07
C ILE A 13 9.35 -8.99 0.23
N GLN A 14 9.48 -9.97 1.10
CA GLN A 14 10.77 -10.54 1.48
C GLN A 14 10.82 -12.00 1.03
N ASP A 15 11.88 -12.37 0.29
CA ASP A 15 12.10 -13.73 -0.22
C ASP A 15 10.92 -14.28 -1.06
N GLY A 16 10.18 -13.37 -1.72
CA GLY A 16 9.00 -13.71 -2.53
C GLY A 16 7.71 -13.91 -1.73
N GLU A 17 7.76 -13.75 -0.42
CA GLU A 17 6.59 -13.93 0.44
C GLU A 17 5.95 -12.60 0.85
N LEU A 18 4.62 -12.55 0.81
CA LEU A 18 3.82 -11.44 1.32
C LEU A 18 3.63 -11.60 2.83
N ARG A 19 3.86 -10.52 3.56
CA ARG A 19 3.60 -10.50 5.00
C ARG A 19 2.10 -10.36 5.26
N ILE A 20 1.62 -11.12 6.23
CA ILE A 20 0.23 -11.04 6.70
C ILE A 20 0.25 -10.46 8.12
N LYS A 21 -0.54 -9.42 8.35
CA LYS A 21 -0.79 -8.87 9.70
C LYS A 21 -1.54 -9.91 10.52
N SER A 22 -1.16 -10.02 11.79
CA SER A 22 -1.96 -10.79 12.74
C SER A 22 -3.38 -10.18 12.80
N PRO A 23 -4.43 -11.01 12.97
CA PRO A 23 -5.79 -10.50 13.15
C PRO A 23 -5.92 -9.47 14.27
N ARG A 24 -5.05 -9.54 15.29
CA ARG A 24 -5.03 -8.59 16.41
C ARG A 24 -4.40 -7.25 16.07
N ASP A 25 -3.53 -7.21 15.05
CA ASP A 25 -2.83 -6.01 14.59
C ASP A 25 -3.56 -5.35 13.42
N THR A 26 -4.73 -5.91 13.04
CA THR A 26 -5.55 -5.38 11.96
C THR A 26 -6.60 -4.43 12.53
N GLU A 27 -6.51 -3.17 12.16
CA GLU A 27 -7.46 -2.13 12.55
C GLU A 27 -8.05 -1.45 11.31
N VAL A 28 -9.35 -1.18 11.36
CA VAL A 28 -10.05 -0.34 10.40
C VAL A 28 -10.74 0.78 11.18
N ALA A 29 -10.40 2.02 10.88
CA ALA A 29 -10.88 3.21 11.59
C ALA A 29 -10.69 3.11 13.13
N SER A 30 -9.53 2.62 13.57
CA SER A 30 -9.17 2.38 14.98
C SER A 30 -10.04 1.33 15.70
N LEU A 31 -10.76 0.51 14.94
CA LEU A 31 -11.48 -0.64 15.46
C LEU A 31 -10.75 -1.93 15.08
N PRO A 32 -10.46 -2.83 16.04
CA PRO A 32 -9.82 -4.10 15.73
C PRO A 32 -10.74 -4.97 14.87
N VAL A 33 -10.20 -5.49 13.79
CA VAL A 33 -10.90 -6.40 12.88
C VAL A 33 -10.15 -7.73 12.88
N LEU A 34 -10.78 -8.76 13.43
CA LEU A 34 -10.15 -10.08 13.62
C LEU A 34 -10.10 -10.90 12.32
N VAL A 35 -9.54 -10.30 11.27
CA VAL A 35 -9.28 -10.99 10.00
C VAL A 35 -7.82 -10.82 9.60
N PRO A 36 -7.16 -11.84 9.06
CA PRO A 36 -5.83 -11.69 8.51
C PRO A 36 -5.88 -10.79 7.27
N MET A 37 -4.98 -9.81 7.20
CA MET A 37 -4.85 -8.92 6.05
C MET A 37 -3.40 -8.84 5.61
N LEU A 38 -3.17 -8.55 4.33
CA LEU A 38 -1.84 -8.24 3.84
C LEU A 38 -1.26 -7.05 4.63
N ASP A 39 0.04 -7.14 4.96
CA ASP A 39 0.75 -6.06 5.64
C ASP A 39 1.01 -4.90 4.66
N ILE A 40 -0.04 -4.12 4.43
CA ILE A 40 -0.03 -2.91 3.61
C ILE A 40 -0.31 -1.73 4.52
N ASP A 41 0.54 -0.71 4.44
CA ASP A 41 0.34 0.56 5.11
C ASP A 41 -0.07 1.62 4.09
N ALA A 42 -1.26 2.19 4.28
CA ALA A 42 -1.80 3.26 3.45
C ALA A 42 -1.58 4.61 4.10
N ILE A 43 -1.06 5.57 3.34
CA ILE A 43 -0.90 6.95 3.80
C ILE A 43 -1.60 7.93 2.86
N GLY A 44 -2.07 9.05 3.39
CA GLY A 44 -2.68 10.13 2.62
C GLY A 44 -1.65 10.93 1.83
N ALA A 45 -0.99 10.29 0.86
CA ALA A 45 0.03 10.87 0.00
C ALA A 45 -0.19 10.40 -1.44
N GLY A 46 -0.54 11.31 -2.34
CA GLY A 46 -0.79 10.99 -3.74
C GLY A 46 -0.75 12.23 -4.62
N GLY A 47 -1.05 12.07 -5.90
CA GLY A 47 -1.02 13.17 -6.87
C GLY A 47 -1.95 14.34 -6.53
N GLY A 48 -3.10 14.06 -5.91
CA GLY A 48 -4.06 15.08 -5.47
C GLY A 48 -3.81 15.64 -4.08
N SER A 49 -2.74 15.25 -3.38
CA SER A 49 -2.42 15.80 -2.05
C SER A 49 -2.22 17.30 -2.12
N ILE A 50 -3.01 18.03 -1.32
CA ILE A 50 -3.04 19.49 -1.31
C ILE A 50 -1.82 20.03 -0.57
N ALA A 51 -1.14 21.02 -1.16
CA ALA A 51 -0.11 21.79 -0.51
C ALA A 51 -0.69 23.07 0.10
N TYR A 52 -0.24 23.43 1.28
CA TYR A 52 -0.71 24.61 2.01
C TYR A 52 0.33 25.12 3.00
N VAL A 53 0.17 26.35 3.43
CA VAL A 53 0.88 26.93 4.56
C VAL A 53 -0.05 26.90 5.76
N ASP A 54 0.34 26.23 6.85
CA ASP A 54 -0.47 26.12 8.05
C ASP A 54 -0.50 27.44 8.86
N GLU A 55 -1.33 27.50 9.89
CA GLU A 55 -1.48 28.69 10.74
C GLU A 55 -0.18 29.12 11.45
N GLY A 56 0.76 28.19 11.61
CA GLY A 56 2.09 28.44 12.16
C GLY A 56 3.11 28.88 11.11
N GLY A 57 2.71 29.02 9.83
CA GLY A 57 3.60 29.38 8.72
C GLY A 57 4.41 28.20 8.16
N ALA A 58 4.12 26.96 8.56
CA ALA A 58 4.84 25.81 8.06
C ALA A 58 4.28 25.30 6.73
N PHE A 59 5.17 24.99 5.80
CA PHE A 59 4.84 24.39 4.50
C PHE A 59 4.45 22.93 4.67
N ARG A 60 3.23 22.56 4.30
CA ARG A 60 2.64 21.23 4.43
C ARG A 60 2.14 20.69 3.10
N VAL A 61 2.14 19.36 2.95
CA VAL A 61 1.55 18.64 1.80
C VAL A 61 0.80 17.42 2.31
N GLY A 62 -0.50 17.34 1.99
CA GLY A 62 -1.38 16.30 2.51
C GLY A 62 -1.69 16.46 4.01
N PRO A 63 -2.37 15.50 4.65
CA PRO A 63 -2.98 14.30 4.05
C PRO A 63 -4.24 14.57 3.23
N LYS A 64 -4.78 15.82 3.28
CA LYS A 64 -5.98 16.20 2.53
C LYS A 64 -5.71 16.14 1.03
N SER A 65 -6.61 15.50 0.29
CA SER A 65 -6.57 15.38 -1.16
C SER A 65 -7.65 16.24 -1.82
N ALA A 66 -7.36 16.78 -2.99
CA ALA A 66 -8.35 17.44 -3.86
C ALA A 66 -9.31 16.42 -4.50
N GLY A 67 -9.02 15.12 -4.38
CA GLY A 67 -9.81 14.06 -5.02
C GLY A 67 -9.78 14.13 -6.55
N ALA A 68 -10.80 13.52 -7.15
CA ALA A 68 -11.01 13.59 -8.60
C ALA A 68 -11.82 14.84 -9.02
N VAL A 69 -12.72 15.30 -8.13
CA VAL A 69 -13.59 16.47 -8.34
C VAL A 69 -13.56 17.34 -7.07
N PRO A 70 -13.14 18.60 -7.17
CA PRO A 70 -12.70 19.31 -8.39
C PRO A 70 -11.34 18.84 -8.92
N GLY A 71 -10.53 18.14 -8.11
CA GLY A 71 -9.20 17.64 -8.47
C GLY A 71 -8.11 18.74 -8.42
N PRO A 72 -6.92 18.42 -8.96
CA PRO A 72 -5.82 19.37 -9.15
C PRO A 72 -6.24 20.61 -9.92
N ALA A 73 -5.65 21.75 -9.61
CA ALA A 73 -5.97 23.02 -10.29
C ALA A 73 -5.73 22.94 -11.79
N CYS A 74 -4.69 22.23 -12.23
CA CYS A 74 -4.37 22.02 -13.63
C CYS A 74 -5.41 21.26 -14.45
N TYR A 75 -6.37 20.57 -13.80
CA TYR A 75 -7.45 19.88 -14.53
C TYR A 75 -8.53 20.84 -15.07
N GLY A 76 -8.58 22.06 -14.54
CA GLY A 76 -9.55 23.07 -14.99
C GLY A 76 -10.99 22.82 -14.55
N ASN A 77 -11.23 21.91 -13.60
CA ASN A 77 -12.56 21.54 -13.11
C ASN A 77 -12.98 22.33 -11.85
N GLY A 78 -12.38 23.51 -11.63
CA GLY A 78 -12.69 24.36 -10.48
C GLY A 78 -11.82 24.09 -9.25
N GLY A 79 -10.76 23.29 -9.36
CA GLY A 79 -9.73 23.16 -8.32
C GLY A 79 -8.95 24.47 -8.16
N GLU A 80 -8.83 24.96 -6.93
CA GLU A 80 -8.12 26.22 -6.64
C GLU A 80 -6.84 26.00 -5.83
N HIS A 81 -6.75 24.90 -5.08
CA HIS A 81 -5.60 24.61 -4.25
C HIS A 81 -4.51 23.85 -5.02
N PRO A 82 -3.23 24.19 -4.79
CA PRO A 82 -2.12 23.49 -5.43
C PRO A 82 -1.99 22.06 -4.89
N THR A 83 -1.69 21.12 -5.78
CA THR A 83 -1.50 19.71 -5.47
C THR A 83 -0.12 19.23 -5.92
N VAL A 84 0.21 17.98 -5.58
CA VAL A 84 1.42 17.30 -6.08
C VAL A 84 1.40 17.22 -7.60
N THR A 85 0.24 16.95 -8.22
CA THR A 85 0.08 16.94 -9.68
C THR A 85 0.39 18.30 -10.30
N ASP A 86 -0.09 19.40 -9.69
CA ASP A 86 0.22 20.76 -10.14
C ASP A 86 1.72 21.04 -10.10
N ALA A 87 2.41 20.57 -9.05
CA ALA A 87 3.86 20.70 -8.94
C ALA A 87 4.60 19.92 -10.04
N GLN A 88 4.15 18.70 -10.37
CA GLN A 88 4.71 17.90 -11.46
C GLN A 88 4.50 18.58 -12.83
N VAL A 89 3.35 19.22 -13.03
CA VAL A 89 3.03 19.97 -14.25
C VAL A 89 3.94 21.21 -14.39
N VAL A 90 4.07 22.02 -13.34
CA VAL A 90 4.95 23.21 -13.34
C VAL A 90 6.41 22.86 -13.61
N LEU A 91 6.85 21.71 -13.13
CA LEU A 91 8.21 21.20 -13.35
C LEU A 91 8.39 20.49 -14.70
N GLY A 92 7.36 20.44 -15.56
CA GLY A 92 7.43 19.85 -16.90
C GLY A 92 7.58 18.33 -16.91
N ARG A 93 7.15 17.64 -15.84
CA ARG A 93 7.29 16.18 -15.70
C ARG A 93 6.06 15.41 -16.19
N LEU A 94 4.97 16.10 -16.50
CA LEU A 94 3.75 15.52 -17.08
C LEU A 94 3.51 16.12 -18.46
N ASP A 95 3.20 15.27 -19.42
CA ASP A 95 2.79 15.69 -20.75
C ASP A 95 1.39 16.30 -20.68
N GLN A 96 1.25 17.49 -21.25
CA GLN A 96 0.04 18.29 -21.17
C GLN A 96 -1.07 17.79 -22.12
N GLU A 97 -0.68 17.15 -23.22
CA GLU A 97 -1.60 16.70 -24.28
C GLU A 97 -1.95 15.22 -24.16
N GLN A 98 -1.07 14.43 -23.58
CA GLN A 98 -1.19 12.97 -23.49
C GLN A 98 -1.67 12.46 -22.13
N PHE A 99 -2.06 13.37 -21.23
CA PHE A 99 -2.49 12.97 -19.88
C PHE A 99 -3.80 12.16 -19.94
N LEU A 100 -3.80 10.99 -19.29
CA LEU A 100 -4.90 10.01 -19.34
C LEU A 100 -5.35 9.68 -20.79
N GLY A 101 -4.40 9.50 -21.69
CA GLY A 101 -4.72 9.20 -23.09
C GLY A 101 -5.33 10.36 -23.88
N GLY A 102 -5.27 11.59 -23.34
CA GLY A 102 -5.86 12.78 -23.94
C GLY A 102 -7.27 13.12 -23.43
N ASP A 103 -7.81 12.34 -22.49
CA ASP A 103 -9.14 12.61 -21.91
C ASP A 103 -9.18 13.90 -21.07
N ILE A 104 -8.04 14.33 -20.55
CA ILE A 104 -7.90 15.57 -19.78
C ILE A 104 -6.79 16.41 -20.40
N ILE A 105 -7.14 17.62 -20.81
CA ILE A 105 -6.16 18.61 -21.25
C ILE A 105 -5.68 19.40 -20.03
N ILE A 106 -4.44 19.20 -19.67
CA ILE A 106 -3.82 19.89 -18.54
C ILE A 106 -3.65 21.39 -18.85
N GLN A 107 -3.96 22.21 -17.86
CA GLN A 107 -3.82 23.68 -17.92
C GLN A 107 -2.69 24.17 -17.02
N PRO A 108 -1.44 24.27 -17.49
CA PRO A 108 -0.26 24.62 -16.65
C PRO A 108 -0.39 25.96 -15.97
N LYS A 109 -1.05 26.94 -16.61
CA LYS A 109 -1.26 28.27 -16.03
C LYS A 109 -2.11 28.24 -14.77
N LEU A 110 -3.03 27.29 -14.64
CA LEU A 110 -3.82 27.13 -13.43
C LEU A 110 -2.97 26.53 -12.29
N ALA A 111 -2.12 25.54 -12.61
CA ALA A 111 -1.15 24.99 -11.66
C ALA A 111 -0.20 26.08 -11.13
N GLU A 112 0.39 26.85 -12.05
CA GLU A 112 1.30 27.95 -11.71
C GLU A 112 0.61 28.99 -10.81
N LYS A 113 -0.62 29.40 -11.17
CA LYS A 113 -1.40 30.36 -10.38
C LYS A 113 -1.69 29.80 -8.98
N ALA A 114 -2.12 28.55 -8.86
CA ALA A 114 -2.45 27.95 -7.58
C ALA A 114 -1.20 27.87 -6.68
N ILE A 115 -0.07 27.38 -7.19
CA ILE A 115 1.20 27.31 -6.45
C ILE A 115 1.67 28.70 -6.05
N LYS A 116 1.59 29.67 -6.97
CA LYS A 116 1.99 31.06 -6.71
C LYS A 116 1.20 31.64 -5.54
N THR A 117 -0.14 31.59 -5.65
CA THR A 117 -1.05 32.25 -4.69
C THR A 117 -0.96 31.63 -3.29
N HIS A 118 -0.93 30.29 -3.20
CA HIS A 118 -1.08 29.60 -1.92
C HIS A 118 0.25 29.23 -1.25
N ILE A 119 1.37 29.19 -2.01
CA ILE A 119 2.66 28.74 -1.47
C ILE A 119 3.77 29.77 -1.72
N ALA A 120 4.01 30.13 -2.99
CA ALA A 120 5.16 30.92 -3.35
C ALA A 120 5.11 32.34 -2.74
N ASP A 121 4.00 33.06 -2.94
CA ASP A 121 3.84 34.42 -2.41
C ASP A 121 3.83 34.43 -0.87
N PRO A 122 3.10 33.55 -0.14
CA PRO A 122 3.16 33.52 1.32
C PRO A 122 4.53 33.21 1.92
N LEU A 123 5.34 32.38 1.23
CA LEU A 123 6.66 31.98 1.71
C LEU A 123 7.82 32.78 1.11
N GLY A 124 7.54 33.73 0.22
CA GLY A 124 8.55 34.59 -0.41
C GLY A 124 9.52 33.82 -1.32
N MET A 125 9.05 32.76 -2.01
CA MET A 125 9.87 31.94 -2.91
C MET A 125 9.33 31.99 -4.34
N SER A 126 10.14 31.55 -5.30
CA SER A 126 9.69 31.37 -6.68
C SER A 126 8.70 30.21 -6.80
N VAL A 127 7.87 30.21 -7.86
CA VAL A 127 6.93 29.13 -8.15
C VAL A 127 7.66 27.77 -8.35
N THR A 128 8.84 27.81 -8.97
CA THR A 128 9.66 26.60 -9.15
C THR A 128 10.17 26.05 -7.83
N GLU A 129 10.67 26.91 -6.93
CA GLU A 129 11.09 26.48 -5.58
C GLU A 129 9.93 25.92 -4.78
N ALA A 130 8.75 26.55 -4.87
CA ALA A 130 7.54 26.06 -4.23
C ALA A 130 7.13 24.67 -4.77
N ALA A 131 7.15 24.48 -6.10
CA ALA A 131 6.85 23.19 -6.71
C ALA A 131 7.85 22.09 -6.30
N LEU A 132 9.15 22.39 -6.27
CA LEU A 132 10.17 21.47 -5.75
C LEU A 132 9.96 21.17 -4.27
N GLY A 133 9.57 22.17 -3.47
CA GLY A 133 9.24 22.03 -2.06
C GLY A 133 8.07 21.07 -1.84
N ILE A 134 7.00 21.19 -2.64
CA ILE A 134 5.86 20.26 -2.61
C ILE A 134 6.35 18.82 -2.79
N LEU A 135 7.14 18.56 -3.82
CA LEU A 135 7.64 17.22 -4.12
C LEU A 135 8.58 16.70 -3.03
N LYS A 136 9.44 17.56 -2.49
CA LYS A 136 10.36 17.18 -1.41
C LYS A 136 9.60 16.75 -0.15
N ILE A 137 8.55 17.48 0.23
CA ILE A 137 7.75 17.19 1.42
C ILE A 137 7.00 15.87 1.23
N ILE A 138 6.29 15.69 0.10
CA ILE A 138 5.50 14.49 -0.12
C ILE A 138 6.38 13.24 -0.24
N ASN A 139 7.54 13.32 -0.90
CA ASN A 139 8.49 12.22 -0.99
C ASN A 139 9.05 11.86 0.38
N ASN A 140 9.35 12.87 1.23
CA ASN A 140 9.79 12.62 2.59
C ASN A 140 8.72 11.89 3.42
N ASN A 141 7.45 12.28 3.30
CA ASN A 141 6.34 11.60 3.98
C ASN A 141 6.23 10.14 3.53
N MET A 142 6.35 9.86 2.23
CA MET A 142 6.35 8.50 1.67
C MET A 142 7.59 7.72 2.14
N ALA A 143 8.77 8.31 2.14
CA ALA A 143 10.01 7.65 2.61
C ALA A 143 9.94 7.29 4.11
N LEU A 144 9.36 8.16 4.94
CA LEU A 144 9.11 7.87 6.35
C LEU A 144 8.16 6.69 6.53
N ALA A 145 7.12 6.60 5.70
CA ALA A 145 6.18 5.48 5.73
C ALA A 145 6.83 4.17 5.25
N ILE A 146 7.68 4.22 4.22
CA ILE A 146 8.49 3.04 3.80
C ILE A 146 9.39 2.59 4.95
N ASN A 147 10.06 3.51 5.63
CA ASN A 147 10.92 3.19 6.77
C ASN A 147 10.12 2.61 7.95
N SER A 148 8.93 3.12 8.21
CA SER A 148 8.02 2.56 9.22
C SER A 148 7.60 1.14 8.87
N ASN A 149 7.39 0.85 7.60
CA ASN A 149 6.99 -0.50 7.15
C ASN A 149 8.18 -1.46 6.93
N SER A 150 9.41 -0.97 6.98
CA SER A 150 10.63 -1.77 6.82
C SER A 150 11.54 -1.70 8.05
N VAL A 151 12.24 -0.60 8.26
CA VAL A 151 13.25 -0.46 9.31
C VAL A 151 12.67 -0.67 10.70
N ALA A 152 11.49 -0.12 10.98
CA ALA A 152 10.81 -0.31 12.26
C ALA A 152 10.41 -1.78 12.54
N LYS A 153 10.33 -2.58 11.47
CA LYS A 153 10.06 -4.03 11.53
C LYS A 153 11.34 -4.87 11.40
N GLY A 154 12.52 -4.25 11.49
CA GLY A 154 13.82 -4.93 11.42
C GLY A 154 14.28 -5.30 10.01
N ILE A 155 13.66 -4.72 8.96
CA ILE A 155 14.00 -4.98 7.56
C ILE A 155 14.86 -3.83 7.04
N ASP A 156 16.03 -4.13 6.50
CA ASP A 156 16.90 -3.13 5.87
C ASP A 156 16.52 -2.90 4.40
N PRO A 157 15.96 -1.73 4.03
CA PRO A 157 15.51 -1.48 2.67
C PRO A 157 16.63 -1.35 1.63
N ARG A 158 17.89 -1.15 2.06
CA ARG A 158 19.05 -0.94 1.16
C ARG A 158 19.34 -2.13 0.26
N GLY A 159 18.96 -3.34 0.68
CA GLY A 159 19.08 -4.57 -0.11
C GLY A 159 17.95 -4.81 -1.10
N PHE A 160 16.86 -4.03 -1.00
CA PHE A 160 15.65 -4.24 -1.77
C PHE A 160 15.63 -3.48 -3.10
N THR A 161 14.77 -3.93 -3.99
CA THR A 161 14.36 -3.21 -5.19
C THR A 161 13.09 -2.44 -4.88
N LEU A 162 13.06 -1.14 -5.16
CA LEU A 162 11.84 -0.35 -5.06
C LEU A 162 11.01 -0.52 -6.34
N MET A 163 9.81 -1.07 -6.21
CA MET A 163 8.83 -1.06 -7.29
C MET A 163 7.88 0.13 -7.10
N GLY A 164 7.87 1.05 -8.06
CA GLY A 164 6.96 2.19 -8.09
C GLY A 164 5.89 2.01 -9.16
N PHE A 165 4.63 1.91 -8.76
CA PHE A 165 3.48 1.75 -9.65
C PHE A 165 2.28 2.58 -9.17
N GLY A 166 1.11 2.45 -9.81
CA GLY A 166 0.01 3.39 -9.70
C GLY A 166 0.18 4.57 -10.66
N GLY A 167 -0.83 5.40 -10.76
CA GLY A 167 -0.84 6.53 -11.71
C GLY A 167 0.25 7.57 -11.49
N ALA A 168 0.75 7.71 -10.25
CA ALA A 168 1.80 8.66 -9.89
C ALA A 168 3.13 7.99 -9.45
N GLY A 169 3.14 6.68 -9.21
CA GLY A 169 4.29 5.96 -8.67
C GLY A 169 5.61 6.20 -9.40
N PRO A 170 5.67 6.05 -10.72
CA PRO A 170 6.91 6.26 -11.49
C PRO A 170 7.52 7.66 -11.33
N LEU A 171 6.68 8.69 -11.14
CA LEU A 171 7.14 10.08 -10.95
C LEU A 171 7.92 10.29 -9.63
N HIS A 172 7.69 9.43 -8.65
CA HIS A 172 8.29 9.51 -7.32
C HIS A 172 9.40 8.47 -7.10
N ALA A 173 9.42 7.39 -7.90
CA ALA A 173 10.24 6.20 -7.65
C ALA A 173 11.73 6.50 -7.49
N VAL A 174 12.32 7.35 -8.33
CA VAL A 174 13.76 7.70 -8.26
C VAL A 174 14.08 8.42 -6.96
N ALA A 175 13.32 9.47 -6.63
CA ALA A 175 13.55 10.25 -5.42
C ALA A 175 13.36 9.40 -4.15
N LEU A 176 12.37 8.53 -4.14
CA LEU A 176 12.13 7.60 -3.02
C LEU A 176 13.27 6.59 -2.87
N ALA A 177 13.73 6.00 -3.98
CA ALA A 177 14.84 5.05 -3.94
C ALA A 177 16.13 5.68 -3.39
N GLU A 178 16.44 6.92 -3.80
CA GLU A 178 17.57 7.67 -3.24
C GLU A 178 17.40 7.89 -1.73
N MET A 179 16.21 8.31 -1.27
CA MET A 179 15.92 8.60 0.14
C MET A 179 16.03 7.36 1.05
N ILE A 180 15.60 6.19 0.57
CA ILE A 180 15.68 4.94 1.32
C ILE A 180 16.95 4.13 0.99
N SER A 181 17.80 4.64 0.09
CA SER A 181 19.01 3.97 -0.40
C SER A 181 18.72 2.60 -1.01
N ALA A 182 17.60 2.44 -1.70
CA ALA A 182 17.27 1.22 -2.42
C ALA A 182 18.25 0.97 -3.58
N LYS A 183 18.64 -0.28 -3.76
CA LYS A 183 19.67 -0.65 -4.74
C LYS A 183 19.20 -0.53 -6.19
N ASN A 184 17.94 -0.86 -6.43
CA ASN A 184 17.36 -0.89 -7.77
C ASN A 184 15.96 -0.28 -7.75
N ILE A 185 15.50 0.15 -8.93
CA ILE A 185 14.15 0.64 -9.15
C ILE A 185 13.52 -0.17 -10.28
N VAL A 186 12.27 -0.54 -10.11
CA VAL A 186 11.44 -1.17 -11.14
C VAL A 186 10.16 -0.37 -11.29
N SER A 187 9.83 -0.04 -12.53
CA SER A 187 8.50 0.42 -12.92
C SER A 187 7.92 -0.59 -13.89
N PRO A 188 6.72 -1.15 -13.63
CA PRO A 188 6.06 -2.04 -14.57
C PRO A 188 5.77 -1.33 -15.90
N SER A 189 5.62 -2.08 -16.98
CA SER A 189 5.28 -1.53 -18.30
C SER A 189 3.93 -0.81 -18.33
N GLN A 190 3.03 -1.18 -17.43
CA GLN A 190 1.68 -0.60 -17.29
C GLN A 190 1.46 -0.18 -15.82
N PRO A 191 2.17 0.86 -15.34
CA PRO A 191 2.19 1.18 -13.91
C PRO A 191 0.80 1.56 -13.38
N GLY A 192 -0.03 2.24 -14.18
CA GLY A 192 -1.35 2.72 -13.76
C GLY A 192 -2.40 1.60 -13.56
N ILE A 193 -2.16 0.41 -14.10
CA ILE A 193 -3.09 -0.73 -14.01
C ILE A 193 -2.44 -1.98 -13.40
N THR A 194 -1.27 -1.85 -12.81
CA THR A 194 -0.53 -3.00 -12.24
C THR A 194 -1.32 -3.72 -11.15
N ALA A 195 -2.04 -2.98 -10.31
CA ALA A 195 -2.89 -3.58 -9.28
C ALA A 195 -4.04 -4.42 -9.89
N ALA A 196 -4.66 -3.93 -10.96
CA ALA A 196 -5.69 -4.69 -11.69
C ALA A 196 -5.10 -5.95 -12.36
N LEU A 197 -3.90 -5.84 -12.93
CA LEU A 197 -3.20 -6.99 -13.48
C LEU A 197 -2.88 -8.01 -12.37
N GLY A 198 -2.43 -7.54 -11.20
CA GLY A 198 -2.21 -8.39 -10.03
C GLY A 198 -3.46 -9.19 -9.65
N LEU A 199 -4.62 -8.53 -9.64
CA LEU A 199 -5.89 -9.20 -9.35
C LEU A 199 -6.23 -10.29 -10.37
N LEU A 200 -5.93 -10.06 -11.66
CA LEU A 200 -6.20 -11.03 -12.72
C LEU A 200 -5.33 -12.30 -12.64
N VAL A 201 -4.13 -12.19 -12.05
CA VAL A 201 -3.18 -13.31 -11.92
C VAL A 201 -3.11 -13.88 -10.50
N SER A 202 -3.89 -13.35 -9.58
CA SER A 202 -3.95 -13.83 -8.20
C SER A 202 -4.73 -15.15 -8.12
N ASP A 203 -4.22 -16.07 -7.31
CA ASP A 203 -4.93 -17.29 -6.98
C ASP A 203 -6.12 -17.01 -6.05
N LEU A 204 -7.16 -17.84 -6.16
CA LEU A 204 -8.23 -17.87 -5.17
C LEU A 204 -7.70 -18.48 -3.88
N LYS A 205 -7.79 -17.73 -2.78
CA LYS A 205 -7.36 -18.18 -1.47
C LYS A 205 -8.48 -18.04 -0.45
N TYR A 206 -8.77 -19.13 0.24
CA TYR A 206 -9.72 -19.22 1.34
C TYR A 206 -8.99 -19.65 2.60
N GLU A 207 -9.33 -19.08 3.74
CA GLU A 207 -8.79 -19.45 5.04
C GLU A 207 -9.92 -19.90 5.95
N TYR A 208 -9.78 -21.09 6.52
CA TYR A 208 -10.73 -21.69 7.46
C TYR A 208 -10.01 -21.95 8.76
N THR A 209 -10.62 -21.56 9.86
CA THR A 209 -10.00 -21.67 11.18
C THR A 209 -10.91 -22.39 12.16
N ARG A 210 -10.34 -23.24 12.98
CA ARG A 210 -11.03 -23.92 14.08
C ARG A 210 -10.18 -23.82 15.34
N SER A 211 -10.76 -23.35 16.44
CA SER A 211 -10.04 -23.28 17.71
C SER A 211 -10.08 -24.63 18.43
N VAL A 212 -8.93 -25.06 18.89
CA VAL A 212 -8.77 -26.21 19.77
C VAL A 212 -7.78 -25.86 20.88
N LEU A 213 -8.03 -26.30 22.10
CA LEU A 213 -7.19 -26.01 23.26
C LEU A 213 -6.56 -27.31 23.78
N ILE A 214 -5.39 -27.64 23.25
CA ILE A 214 -4.63 -28.83 23.62
C ILE A 214 -3.24 -28.39 24.12
N PRO A 215 -2.85 -28.75 25.35
CA PRO A 215 -1.49 -28.55 25.86
C PRO A 215 -0.53 -29.51 25.11
N LEU A 216 0.25 -29.00 24.15
CA LEU A 216 1.09 -29.84 23.29
C LEU A 216 2.13 -30.69 24.05
N ASN A 217 2.61 -30.20 25.19
CA ASN A 217 3.55 -30.95 26.05
C ASN A 217 2.90 -32.15 26.78
N GLN A 218 1.58 -32.28 26.74
CA GLN A 218 0.80 -33.36 27.35
C GLN A 218 -0.16 -34.02 26.33
N ALA A 219 0.02 -33.72 25.04
CA ALA A 219 -0.85 -34.23 24.01
C ALA A 219 -0.80 -35.75 23.95
N THR A 220 -1.97 -36.36 23.87
CA THR A 220 -2.21 -37.81 23.76
C THR A 220 -2.52 -38.20 22.31
N ASP A 221 -2.51 -39.49 21.99
CA ASP A 221 -2.93 -39.97 20.68
C ASP A 221 -4.40 -39.59 20.38
N GLY A 222 -5.24 -39.49 21.41
CA GLY A 222 -6.60 -39.01 21.28
C GLY A 222 -6.69 -37.54 20.86
N ASP A 223 -5.81 -36.68 21.39
CA ASP A 223 -5.71 -35.26 20.99
C ASP A 223 -5.21 -35.11 19.54
N LEU A 224 -4.27 -35.94 19.12
CA LEU A 224 -3.80 -35.99 17.73
C LEU A 224 -4.91 -36.45 16.77
N ALA A 225 -5.68 -37.44 17.16
CA ALA A 225 -6.83 -37.86 16.38
C ALA A 225 -7.88 -36.78 16.23
N GLN A 226 -8.14 -36.00 17.30
CA GLN A 226 -9.02 -34.82 17.26
C GLN A 226 -8.51 -33.74 16.32
N ILE A 227 -7.20 -33.45 16.33
CA ILE A 227 -6.60 -32.47 15.40
C ILE A 227 -6.80 -32.92 13.95
N ASN A 228 -6.55 -34.21 13.67
CA ASN A 228 -6.72 -34.75 12.32
C ASN A 228 -8.19 -34.68 11.86
N GLU A 229 -9.14 -34.96 12.73
CA GLU A 229 -10.59 -34.82 12.42
C GLU A 229 -10.93 -33.37 12.07
N ILE A 230 -10.43 -32.39 12.85
CA ILE A 230 -10.62 -30.97 12.57
C ILE A 230 -10.02 -30.58 11.22
N VAL A 231 -8.83 -31.07 10.89
CA VAL A 231 -8.16 -30.79 9.59
C VAL A 231 -9.00 -31.32 8.43
N GLU A 232 -9.52 -32.54 8.53
CA GLU A 232 -10.37 -33.12 7.46
C GLU A 232 -11.72 -32.38 7.33
N ASP A 233 -12.30 -31.91 8.43
CA ASP A 233 -13.50 -31.08 8.42
C ASP A 233 -13.26 -29.75 7.70
N LEU A 234 -12.19 -29.04 8.04
CA LEU A 234 -11.80 -27.78 7.40
C LEU A 234 -11.52 -27.96 5.91
N LYS A 235 -10.83 -29.05 5.54
CA LYS A 235 -10.58 -29.43 4.15
C LYS A 235 -11.87 -29.71 3.39
N SER A 236 -12.84 -30.35 4.04
CA SER A 236 -14.17 -30.59 3.46
C SER A 236 -14.92 -29.29 3.22
N GLU A 237 -14.88 -28.33 4.18
CA GLU A 237 -15.48 -27.01 4.02
C GLU A 237 -14.82 -26.25 2.85
N ALA A 238 -13.48 -26.25 2.79
CA ALA A 238 -12.73 -25.63 1.71
C ALA A 238 -13.07 -26.22 0.34
N ASN A 239 -13.18 -27.55 0.25
CA ASN A 239 -13.56 -28.22 -0.99
C ASN A 239 -14.95 -27.82 -1.49
N LYS A 240 -15.92 -27.65 -0.59
CA LYS A 240 -17.27 -27.19 -0.97
C LYS A 240 -17.23 -25.80 -1.61
N GLN A 241 -16.42 -24.90 -1.08
CA GLN A 241 -16.24 -23.56 -1.65
C GLN A 241 -15.56 -23.64 -3.02
N LEU A 242 -14.46 -24.39 -3.12
CA LEU A 242 -13.72 -24.55 -4.38
C LEU A 242 -14.56 -25.26 -5.46
N ASP A 243 -15.50 -26.15 -5.08
CA ASP A 243 -16.46 -26.75 -6.00
C ASP A 243 -17.46 -25.70 -6.53
N GLN A 244 -17.94 -24.79 -5.68
CA GLN A 244 -18.82 -23.69 -6.08
C GLN A 244 -18.13 -22.73 -7.06
N ASP A 245 -16.83 -22.51 -6.87
CA ASP A 245 -16.00 -21.66 -7.73
C ASP A 245 -15.48 -22.37 -8.98
N ASN A 246 -15.88 -23.64 -9.17
CA ASN A 246 -15.48 -24.50 -10.31
C ASN A 246 -13.96 -24.70 -10.42
N VAL A 247 -13.23 -24.70 -9.30
CA VAL A 247 -11.79 -24.96 -9.29
C VAL A 247 -11.53 -26.48 -9.47
N PRO A 248 -10.79 -26.89 -10.53
CA PRO A 248 -10.45 -28.30 -10.73
C PRO A 248 -9.68 -28.89 -9.55
N LYS A 249 -9.94 -30.16 -9.22
CA LYS A 249 -9.28 -30.82 -8.06
C LYS A 249 -7.77 -30.82 -8.16
N ASP A 250 -7.23 -31.00 -9.35
CA ASP A 250 -5.78 -31.05 -9.60
C ASP A 250 -5.08 -29.69 -9.41
N ASN A 251 -5.85 -28.61 -9.37
CA ASN A 251 -5.36 -27.25 -9.14
C ASN A 251 -5.50 -26.78 -7.69
N ARG A 252 -6.02 -27.65 -6.79
CA ARG A 252 -6.22 -27.30 -5.38
C ARG A 252 -4.98 -27.58 -4.58
N GLN A 253 -4.55 -26.59 -3.80
CA GLN A 253 -3.44 -26.74 -2.86
C GLN A 253 -3.94 -26.40 -1.45
N TYR A 254 -3.41 -27.11 -0.46
CA TYR A 254 -3.78 -26.91 0.93
C TYR A 254 -2.52 -26.64 1.74
N GLU A 255 -2.60 -25.62 2.56
CA GLU A 255 -1.57 -25.29 3.54
C GLU A 255 -2.19 -25.39 4.94
N TYR A 256 -1.53 -26.13 5.82
CA TYR A 256 -1.99 -26.30 7.19
C TYR A 256 -1.10 -25.48 8.12
N ILE A 257 -1.74 -24.65 8.95
CA ILE A 257 -1.06 -23.78 9.88
C ILE A 257 -1.63 -24.01 11.28
N MET A 258 -0.76 -24.25 12.23
CA MET A 258 -1.11 -24.33 13.64
C MET A 258 -0.75 -23.02 14.32
N GLU A 259 -1.69 -22.42 15.03
CA GLU A 259 -1.45 -21.25 15.87
C GLU A 259 -1.27 -21.72 17.31
N CYS A 260 -0.05 -21.58 17.81
CA CYS A 260 0.35 -22.02 19.13
C CYS A 260 0.78 -20.84 20.00
N ARG A 261 0.54 -20.95 21.32
CA ARG A 261 1.05 -19.97 22.28
C ARG A 261 1.58 -20.65 23.53
N TYR A 262 2.50 -20.02 24.19
CA TYR A 262 2.91 -20.45 25.52
C TYR A 262 1.79 -20.20 26.55
N LEU A 263 1.68 -21.07 27.54
CA LEU A 263 0.72 -20.88 28.63
C LEU A 263 0.94 -19.54 29.32
N GLY A 264 -0.14 -18.76 29.46
CA GLY A 264 -0.09 -17.42 30.04
C GLY A 264 0.30 -16.30 29.09
N GLN A 265 0.65 -16.60 27.84
CA GLN A 265 0.88 -15.58 26.81
C GLN A 265 -0.38 -15.29 25.99
N GLY A 266 -0.49 -14.04 25.53
CA GLY A 266 -1.60 -13.57 24.70
C GLY A 266 -1.33 -13.60 23.19
N PHE A 267 -0.11 -14.00 22.76
CA PHE A 267 0.27 -14.04 21.35
C PHE A 267 0.44 -15.47 20.88
N GLU A 268 -0.14 -15.76 19.71
CA GLU A 268 0.02 -17.01 18.99
C GLU A 268 1.19 -16.89 17.99
N LEU A 269 1.95 -17.99 17.86
CA LEU A 269 2.98 -18.18 16.85
C LEU A 269 2.40 -19.09 15.77
N ARG A 270 2.48 -18.68 14.53
CA ARG A 270 2.05 -19.47 13.37
C ARG A 270 3.16 -20.44 12.97
N ALA A 271 2.87 -21.73 13.01
CA ALA A 271 3.78 -22.77 12.57
C ALA A 271 3.15 -23.54 11.40
N LYS A 272 3.87 -23.64 10.27
CA LYS A 272 3.43 -24.51 9.17
C LYS A 272 3.51 -25.96 9.63
N MET A 273 2.44 -26.69 9.42
CA MET A 273 2.44 -28.13 9.61
C MET A 273 3.10 -28.79 8.39
N PRO A 274 3.86 -29.88 8.57
CA PRO A 274 4.34 -30.65 7.46
C PRO A 274 3.16 -31.08 6.56
N SER A 275 3.25 -30.81 5.25
CA SER A 275 2.43 -31.53 4.29
C SER A 275 2.95 -32.96 4.22
N GLU A 276 2.08 -33.96 4.29
CA GLU A 276 2.48 -35.35 4.11
C GLU A 276 3.35 -35.58 2.91
#